data_7b461678595315430facc250534ec086
#
_entry.id   7b461678595315430facc250534ec086
#
_cell.length_a   1.000
_cell.length_b   1.000
_cell.length_c   1.000
_cell.angle_alpha   90.00
_cell.angle_beta   90.00
_cell.angle_gamma   90.00
#
_symmetry.space_group_name_H-M   'P 1'
#
loop_
_entity.id
_entity.type
_entity.pdbx_description
1 polymer ?
#
loop_
_entity_poly.entity_id
_entity_poly.type
_entity_poly.pdbx_seq_one_letter_code
_entity_poly.pdbx_strand_id
1 'polypeptide(L)'
;MRQAIESLAIRGTATIVGVLPPDATIEFPWMAIRPECRVQTSRMGSNRFRLDIPLYLEFYRQGRLLLDEMVTRRGRLDDINDAFRAMKAGEVARTVLTFN
;
A
#
# COMPACT_ATOMS: atom_id res chain seq x y z
N MET A 1 1.82 4.84 -12.97
CA MET A 1 2.99 4.02 -13.28
C MET A 1 3.88 4.66 -14.34
N ARG A 2 3.38 5.02 -15.51
CA ARG A 2 4.15 5.70 -16.57
C ARG A 2 4.92 6.91 -16.03
N GLN A 3 4.25 7.82 -15.32
CA GLN A 3 4.89 8.99 -14.70
C GLN A 3 6.02 8.64 -13.73
N ALA A 4 5.89 7.55 -12.96
CA ALA A 4 6.94 7.10 -12.05
C ALA A 4 8.21 6.67 -12.80
N ILE A 5 8.06 6.05 -13.97
CA ILE A 5 9.20 5.66 -14.83
C ILE A 5 9.80 6.89 -15.49
N GLU A 6 8.98 7.80 -16.02
CA GLU A 6 9.44 9.03 -16.68
C GLU A 6 10.16 10.00 -15.75
N SER A 7 9.86 9.96 -14.44
CA SER A 7 10.51 10.80 -13.43
C SER A 7 11.83 10.26 -12.88
N LEU A 8 12.25 9.04 -13.30
CA LEU A 8 13.48 8.44 -12.80
C LEU A 8 14.73 9.25 -13.25
N ALA A 9 15.61 9.51 -12.30
CA ALA A 9 16.99 9.91 -12.62
C ALA A 9 17.81 8.69 -13.06
N ILE A 10 18.98 8.91 -13.66
CA ILE A 10 19.96 7.85 -13.95
C ILE A 10 20.24 7.07 -12.67
N ARG A 11 20.26 5.74 -12.74
CA ARG A 11 20.38 4.81 -11.60
C ARG A 11 19.20 4.82 -10.63
N GLY A 12 18.14 5.56 -10.94
CA GLY A 12 16.94 5.62 -10.10
C GLY A 12 16.19 4.29 -10.04
N THR A 13 15.42 4.10 -8.98
CA THR A 13 14.56 2.92 -8.80
C THR A 13 13.11 3.37 -8.62
N ALA A 14 12.21 2.87 -9.46
CA ALA A 14 10.78 2.99 -9.27
C ALA A 14 10.26 1.70 -8.62
N THR A 15 9.70 1.82 -7.43
CA THR A 15 9.04 0.69 -6.77
C THR A 15 7.53 0.85 -6.87
N ILE A 16 6.89 -0.09 -7.54
CA ILE A 16 5.45 -0.11 -7.73
C ILE A 16 4.81 -0.87 -6.57
N VAL A 17 3.95 -0.18 -5.83
CA VAL A 17 3.21 -0.74 -4.71
C VAL A 17 1.73 -0.78 -5.09
N GLY A 18 1.13 -1.95 -4.99
CA GLY A 18 -0.27 -2.17 -5.33
C GLY A 18 -0.46 -3.44 -6.16
N VAL A 19 -1.72 -3.85 -6.27
CA VAL A 19 -2.13 -5.00 -7.07
C VAL A 19 -2.91 -4.48 -8.27
N LEU A 20 -2.47 -4.84 -9.46
CA LEU A 20 -3.17 -4.56 -10.70
C LEU A 20 -3.93 -5.80 -11.16
N PRO A 21 -4.97 -5.64 -12.00
CA PRO A 21 -5.57 -6.76 -12.70
C PRO A 21 -4.50 -7.61 -13.41
N PRO A 22 -4.68 -8.94 -13.51
CA PRO A 22 -3.67 -9.83 -14.09
C PRO A 22 -3.33 -9.52 -15.56
N ASP A 23 -4.27 -8.94 -16.27
CA ASP A 23 -4.19 -8.54 -17.69
C ASP A 23 -3.73 -7.09 -17.89
N ALA A 24 -3.44 -6.36 -16.80
CA ALA A 24 -3.00 -4.98 -16.89
C ALA A 24 -1.62 -4.89 -17.57
N THR A 25 -1.53 -4.06 -18.60
CA THR A 25 -0.29 -3.74 -19.30
C THR A 25 0.12 -2.31 -19.02
N ILE A 26 1.43 -2.05 -19.06
CA ILE A 26 2.00 -0.73 -18.91
C ILE A 26 2.84 -0.44 -20.15
N GLU A 27 2.43 0.54 -20.92
CA GLU A 27 3.16 1.00 -22.08
C GLU A 27 3.92 2.29 -21.75
N PHE A 28 5.18 2.34 -22.16
CA PHE A 28 6.02 3.54 -22.07
C PHE A 28 7.04 3.56 -23.18
N PRO A 29 7.48 4.74 -23.66
CA PRO A 29 8.53 4.85 -24.66
C PRO A 29 9.84 4.26 -24.13
N TRP A 30 10.58 3.56 -24.98
CA TRP A 30 11.89 3.00 -24.61
C TRP A 30 12.82 4.04 -23.96
N MET A 31 12.83 5.25 -24.49
CA MET A 31 13.67 6.34 -23.97
C MET A 31 13.25 6.88 -22.60
N ALA A 32 12.08 6.45 -22.07
CA ALA A 32 11.68 6.80 -20.71
C ALA A 32 12.50 6.04 -19.65
N ILE A 33 13.02 4.87 -20.01
CA ILE A 33 13.95 4.13 -19.14
C ILE A 33 15.36 4.74 -19.31
N ARG A 34 15.78 5.42 -18.27
CA ARG A 34 17.12 5.98 -18.23
C ARG A 34 18.17 4.91 -17.96
N PRO A 35 19.46 5.16 -18.32
CA PRO A 35 20.52 4.17 -18.08
C PRO A 35 20.59 3.71 -16.62
N GLU A 36 20.77 2.40 -16.44
CA GLU A 36 20.92 1.74 -15.15
C GLU A 36 19.71 1.89 -14.19
N CYS A 37 18.56 2.37 -14.68
CA CYS A 37 17.33 2.43 -13.90
C CYS A 37 16.77 1.05 -13.59
N ARG A 38 16.02 0.97 -12.49
CA ARG A 38 15.33 -0.24 -12.06
C ARG A 38 13.83 0.04 -11.89
N VAL A 39 13.02 -0.90 -12.36
CA VAL A 39 11.58 -0.93 -12.06
C VAL A 39 11.31 -2.25 -11.36
N GLN A 40 10.76 -2.18 -10.18
CA GLN A 40 10.47 -3.34 -9.36
C GLN A 40 9.10 -3.24 -8.70
N THR A 41 8.58 -4.34 -8.23
CA THR A 41 7.36 -4.36 -7.42
C THR A 41 7.70 -4.64 -5.96
N SER A 42 6.88 -4.12 -5.05
CA SER A 42 6.92 -4.50 -3.63
C SER A 42 5.55 -5.06 -3.24
N ARG A 43 5.58 -6.18 -2.52
CA ARG A 43 4.39 -6.77 -1.93
C ARG A 43 4.53 -6.75 -0.42
N MET A 44 3.48 -6.27 0.26
CA MET A 44 3.42 -6.23 1.73
C MET A 44 4.67 -5.55 2.34
N GLY A 45 5.21 -4.51 1.67
CA GLY A 45 6.40 -3.79 2.11
C GLY A 45 7.71 -4.60 2.03
N SER A 46 7.75 -5.69 1.23
CA SER A 46 8.89 -6.63 1.20
C SER A 46 9.25 -7.17 2.60
N ASN A 47 8.24 -7.42 3.39
CA ASN A 47 8.28 -7.65 4.83
C ASN A 47 8.89 -9.02 5.18
N ARG A 48 9.74 -9.05 6.19
CA ARG A 48 10.27 -10.26 6.84
C ARG A 48 9.47 -10.51 8.11
N PHE A 49 8.27 -11.06 7.99
CA PHE A 49 7.23 -11.13 9.02
C PHE A 49 7.74 -11.50 10.41
N ARG A 50 8.64 -12.49 10.53
CA ARG A 50 9.16 -12.95 11.81
C ARG A 50 10.05 -11.92 12.52
N LEU A 51 10.65 -11.00 11.79
CA LEU A 51 11.51 -9.94 12.31
C LEU A 51 10.77 -8.63 12.42
N ASP A 52 10.05 -8.28 11.37
CA ASP A 52 9.49 -6.94 11.21
C ASP A 52 8.21 -6.74 12.05
N ILE A 53 7.36 -7.79 12.23
CA ILE A 53 6.17 -7.68 13.07
C ILE A 53 6.52 -7.42 14.54
N PRO A 54 7.42 -8.17 15.19
CA PRO A 54 7.85 -7.84 16.55
C PRO A 54 8.42 -6.43 16.68
N LEU A 55 9.19 -5.96 15.69
CA LEU A 55 9.72 -4.61 15.65
C LEU A 55 8.61 -3.55 15.55
N TYR A 56 7.61 -3.78 14.72
CA TYR A 56 6.46 -2.85 14.59
C TYR A 56 5.64 -2.80 15.88
N LEU A 57 5.44 -3.93 16.55
CA LEU A 57 4.77 -3.96 17.85
C LEU A 57 5.54 -3.18 18.92
N GLU A 58 6.86 -3.26 18.88
CA GLU A 58 7.70 -2.47 19.80
C GLU A 58 7.59 -0.97 19.49
N PHE A 59 7.60 -0.57 18.22
CA PHE A 59 7.37 0.84 17.82
C PHE A 59 5.98 1.34 18.24
N TYR A 60 4.96 0.49 18.13
CA TYR A 60 3.62 0.81 18.58
C TYR A 60 3.58 1.04 20.09
N ARG A 61 4.20 0.15 20.89
CA ARG A 61 4.29 0.29 22.35
C ARG A 61 5.02 1.57 22.79
N GLN A 62 6.01 2.00 22.02
CA GLN A 62 6.75 3.24 22.24
C GLN A 62 6.01 4.49 21.73
N GLY A 63 4.81 4.37 21.16
CA GLY A 63 4.10 5.48 20.56
C GLY A 63 4.75 6.04 19.27
N ARG A 64 5.68 5.30 18.68
CA ARG A 64 6.38 5.68 17.44
C ARG A 64 5.67 5.19 16.17
N LEU A 65 4.73 4.28 16.31
CA LEU A 65 3.88 3.77 15.25
C LEU A 65 2.42 3.94 15.67
N LEU A 66 1.71 4.80 14.97
CA LEU A 66 0.33 5.16 15.26
C LEU A 66 -0.61 4.23 14.50
N LEU A 67 -1.07 3.15 15.11
CA LEU A 67 -1.98 2.17 14.49
C LEU A 67 -3.44 2.47 14.81
N ASP A 68 -3.74 2.93 16.02
CA ASP A 68 -5.12 3.19 16.45
C ASP A 68 -5.76 4.33 15.65
N GLU A 69 -4.97 5.35 15.33
CA GLU A 69 -5.39 6.50 14.54
C GLU A 69 -5.70 6.14 13.08
N MET A 70 -5.17 5.02 12.59
CA MET A 70 -5.50 4.52 11.25
C MET A 70 -6.89 3.89 11.18
N VAL A 71 -7.48 3.52 12.32
CA VAL A 71 -8.85 2.99 12.38
C VAL A 71 -9.82 4.17 12.38
N THR A 72 -10.29 4.54 11.20
CA THR A 72 -11.16 5.71 11.01
C THR A 72 -12.65 5.40 11.22
N ARG A 73 -13.03 4.12 11.24
CA ARG A 73 -14.40 3.69 11.47
C ARG A 73 -14.45 2.33 12.16
N ARG A 74 -15.41 2.18 13.09
CA ARG A 74 -15.79 0.89 13.68
C ARG A 74 -17.24 0.61 13.34
N GLY A 75 -17.59 -0.64 13.11
CA GLY A 75 -18.94 -1.08 12.78
C GLY A 75 -19.19 -2.50 13.25
N ARG A 76 -20.42 -2.99 13.05
CA ARG A 76 -20.83 -4.37 13.28
C ARG A 76 -20.76 -5.16 11.97
N LEU A 77 -20.85 -6.49 12.05
CA LEU A 77 -20.86 -7.33 10.86
C LEU A 77 -22.04 -6.99 9.92
N ASP A 78 -23.19 -6.62 10.47
CA ASP A 78 -24.37 -6.23 9.69
C ASP A 78 -24.11 -5.00 8.80
N ASP A 79 -23.12 -4.16 9.16
CA ASP A 79 -22.74 -2.95 8.43
C ASP A 79 -21.76 -3.24 7.27
N ILE A 80 -21.46 -4.50 6.95
CA ILE A 80 -20.40 -4.88 5.98
C ILE A 80 -20.59 -4.24 4.61
N ASN A 81 -21.81 -4.21 4.10
CA ASN A 81 -22.12 -3.65 2.78
C ASN A 81 -21.88 -2.13 2.76
N ASP A 82 -22.23 -1.46 3.85
CA ASP A 82 -22.00 -0.03 4.02
C ASP A 82 -20.50 0.29 4.18
N ALA A 83 -19.76 -0.58 4.88
CA ALA A 83 -18.31 -0.48 4.98
C ALA A 83 -17.62 -0.60 3.61
N PHE A 84 -18.05 -1.53 2.75
CA PHE A 84 -17.54 -1.65 1.38
C PHE A 84 -17.90 -0.45 0.52
N ARG A 85 -19.11 0.09 0.66
CA ARG A 85 -19.51 1.31 -0.05
C ARG A 85 -18.61 2.49 0.33
N ALA A 86 -18.41 2.72 1.62
CA ALA A 86 -17.57 3.80 2.13
C ALA A 86 -16.09 3.65 1.70
N MET A 87 -15.57 2.42 1.72
CA MET A 87 -14.23 2.11 1.22
C MET A 87 -14.08 2.42 -0.26
N LYS A 88 -15.06 2.01 -1.08
CA LYS A 88 -15.06 2.28 -2.53
C LYS A 88 -15.16 3.78 -2.85
N ALA A 89 -15.87 4.54 -2.02
CA ALA A 89 -16.00 5.99 -2.13
C ALA A 89 -14.76 6.76 -1.60
N GLY A 90 -13.81 6.07 -0.95
CA GLY A 90 -12.64 6.71 -0.35
C GLY A 90 -12.94 7.52 0.92
N GLU A 91 -14.07 7.26 1.56
CA GLU A 91 -14.52 7.99 2.76
C GLU A 91 -13.80 7.57 4.04
N VAL A 92 -13.18 6.39 4.02
CA VAL A 92 -12.51 5.79 5.18
C VAL A 92 -11.13 5.26 4.82
N ALA A 93 -10.17 5.39 5.72
CA ALA A 93 -8.85 4.78 5.57
C ALA A 93 -8.88 3.31 5.99
N ARG A 94 -9.56 3.01 7.13
CA ARG A 94 -9.73 1.65 7.64
C ARG A 94 -11.01 1.53 8.46
N THR A 95 -11.84 0.57 8.09
CA THR A 95 -12.99 0.15 8.88
C THR A 95 -12.66 -1.17 9.58
N VAL A 96 -12.90 -1.24 10.88
CA VAL A 96 -12.82 -2.48 11.68
C VAL A 96 -14.22 -2.91 12.04
N LEU A 97 -14.56 -4.17 11.75
CA LEU A 97 -15.83 -4.78 12.16
C LEU A 97 -15.62 -5.57 13.45
N THR A 98 -16.52 -5.37 14.41
CA THR A 98 -16.53 -6.08 15.69
C THR A 98 -17.65 -7.12 15.73
N PHE A 99 -17.38 -8.24 16.39
CA PHE A 99 -18.29 -9.37 16.52
C PHE A 99 -18.79 -9.44 17.98
N ASN A 100 -19.58 -8.45 18.39
CA ASN A 100 -20.18 -8.41 19.73
C ASN A 100 -21.68 -8.65 19.62
#